data_6da381c286d4daf731548c6643998731
#
_entry.id   6da381c286d4daf731548c6643998731
#
_cell.length_a   1.000
_cell.length_b   1.000
_cell.length_c   1.000
_cell.angle_alpha   90.00
_cell.angle_beta   90.00
_cell.angle_gamma   90.00
#
_symmetry.space_group_name_H-M   'P 1'
#
loop_
_entity.id
_entity.type
_entity.pdbx_description
1 polymer ?
#
loop_
_entity_poly.entity_id
_entity_poly.type
_entity_poly.pdbx_seq_one_letter_code
_entity_poly.pdbx_strand_id
1 'polypeptide(L)'
;MRRILAISLALALAGCATTPPPYIGQGPHPQISRGQPIAPIDGLGNVFAILTKIILWNWKVENHNISAKTEEYLVHYVDLPESITDGTHYSLNEYNPGMALSRLAKNKKVKWPYRILLGIPTTLIVDVLIPGRLFAGLINGDMYNPYTDTVSIYSDLPSVALHEAGHSHDFNKRRYKGTYALLRIIPGVDLFQEYKASQQAFKYLTDTQDHPQEIEAYKVLYPAYGTYVGAYIPIIGGSLAGALVGHIIGRSEASSKEKEYKAFPPAAPISTLPTTTTSPAALEAVPASQ
;
A
#
# COMPACT_ATOMS: atom_id res chain seq x y z
N MET A 1 36.91 6.24 5.77
CA MET A 1 35.55 6.78 5.68
C MET A 1 35.02 6.93 4.24
N ARG A 2 35.65 7.70 3.33
CA ARG A 2 35.15 7.90 1.95
C ARG A 2 34.89 6.60 1.17
N ARG A 3 35.77 5.58 1.29
CA ARG A 3 35.59 4.28 0.60
C ARG A 3 34.43 3.45 1.18
N ILE A 4 34.23 3.49 2.50
CA ILE A 4 33.12 2.80 3.16
C ILE A 4 31.80 3.44 2.75
N LEU A 5 31.71 4.77 2.73
CA LEU A 5 30.53 5.51 2.28
C LEU A 5 30.20 5.21 0.79
N ALA A 6 31.24 5.14 -0.06
CA ALA A 6 31.05 4.81 -1.47
C ALA A 6 30.57 3.37 -1.69
N ILE A 7 31.07 2.40 -0.91
CA ILE A 7 30.62 1.01 -0.96
C ILE A 7 29.21 0.89 -0.43
N SER A 8 28.88 1.55 0.69
CA SER A 8 27.51 1.56 1.23
C SER A 8 26.53 2.21 0.26
N LEU A 9 26.92 3.31 -0.40
CA LEU A 9 26.09 3.96 -1.42
C LEU A 9 25.93 3.08 -2.67
N ALA A 10 26.99 2.39 -3.11
CA ALA A 10 26.94 1.46 -4.25
C ALA A 10 26.04 0.26 -3.94
N LEU A 11 26.13 -0.31 -2.72
CA LEU A 11 25.24 -1.38 -2.26
C LEU A 11 23.78 -0.90 -2.14
N ALA A 12 23.57 0.30 -1.64
CA ALA A 12 22.24 0.91 -1.57
C ALA A 12 21.63 1.17 -2.95
N LEU A 13 22.45 1.59 -3.93
CA LEU A 13 22.01 1.85 -5.30
C LEU A 13 21.82 0.59 -6.13
N ALA A 14 22.53 -0.51 -5.79
CA ALA A 14 22.39 -1.79 -6.47
C ALA A 14 20.98 -2.40 -6.28
N GLY A 15 20.33 -2.08 -5.15
CA GLY A 15 19.00 -2.64 -4.84
C GLY A 15 19.00 -4.16 -4.78
N CYS A 16 17.92 -4.73 -4.35
CA CYS A 16 17.70 -6.17 -4.53
C CYS A 16 17.15 -6.37 -5.94
N ALA A 17 17.88 -7.09 -6.79
CA ALA A 17 17.37 -7.49 -8.09
C ALA A 17 16.01 -8.19 -7.87
N THR A 18 14.96 -7.63 -8.45
CA THR A 18 13.62 -8.19 -8.32
C THR A 18 13.25 -8.88 -9.61
N THR A 19 12.87 -10.14 -9.52
CA THR A 19 12.12 -10.79 -10.58
C THR A 19 10.66 -10.63 -10.25
N PRO A 20 9.82 -10.10 -11.15
CA PRO A 20 8.38 -10.07 -10.91
C PRO A 20 7.92 -11.50 -10.64
N PRO A 21 7.11 -11.74 -9.59
CA PRO A 21 6.53 -13.05 -9.38
C PRO A 21 5.62 -13.41 -10.57
N PRO A 22 5.47 -14.69 -10.89
CA PRO A 22 4.43 -15.06 -11.83
C PRO A 22 3.08 -14.63 -11.23
N TYR A 23 2.37 -13.83 -11.99
CA TYR A 23 0.98 -13.51 -11.71
C TYR A 23 0.16 -14.81 -11.73
N ILE A 24 -0.72 -15.00 -10.76
CA ILE A 24 -1.54 -16.21 -10.67
C ILE A 24 -2.42 -16.27 -11.92
N GLY A 25 -1.94 -16.97 -12.95
CA GLY A 25 -2.65 -17.28 -14.19
C GLY A 25 -2.13 -16.69 -15.50
N GLN A 26 -1.42 -15.57 -15.54
CA GLN A 26 -1.12 -14.86 -16.81
C GLN A 26 0.27 -14.19 -16.91
N GLY A 27 1.22 -14.51 -16.04
CA GLY A 27 2.53 -13.82 -16.01
C GLY A 27 2.56 -12.61 -15.06
N PRO A 28 3.67 -11.83 -15.01
CA PRO A 28 3.83 -10.74 -14.06
C PRO A 28 2.89 -9.58 -14.37
N HIS A 29 2.21 -9.06 -13.33
CA HIS A 29 1.36 -7.87 -13.49
C HIS A 29 2.23 -6.63 -13.77
N PRO A 30 1.90 -5.81 -14.79
CA PRO A 30 2.78 -4.71 -15.23
C PRO A 30 3.00 -3.61 -14.20
N GLN A 31 2.08 -3.43 -13.26
CA GLN A 31 2.15 -2.42 -12.21
C GLN A 31 2.65 -2.97 -10.86
N ILE A 32 2.83 -4.29 -10.71
CA ILE A 32 3.18 -4.90 -9.44
C ILE A 32 4.54 -5.58 -9.55
N SER A 33 5.43 -5.32 -8.59
CA SER A 33 6.68 -6.06 -8.42
C SER A 33 6.83 -6.59 -7.01
N ARG A 34 7.59 -7.66 -6.86
CA ARG A 34 7.87 -8.29 -5.58
C ARG A 34 9.37 -8.41 -5.37
N GLY A 35 9.85 -7.97 -4.21
CA GLY A 35 11.24 -8.16 -3.79
C GLY A 35 11.53 -9.63 -3.49
N GLN A 36 12.76 -10.06 -3.80
CA GLN A 36 13.23 -11.38 -3.37
C GLN A 36 13.38 -11.41 -1.85
N PRO A 37 13.02 -12.51 -1.18
CA PRO A 37 13.23 -12.66 0.26
C PRO A 37 14.73 -12.56 0.60
N ILE A 38 15.05 -11.72 1.60
CA ILE A 38 16.42 -11.59 2.14
C ILE A 38 16.31 -11.77 3.65
N ALA A 39 16.42 -13.01 4.10
CA ALA A 39 16.13 -13.40 5.49
C ALA A 39 16.76 -12.51 6.56
N PRO A 40 18.04 -12.09 6.51
CA PRO A 40 18.59 -11.21 7.55
C PRO A 40 18.00 -9.80 7.52
N ILE A 41 17.67 -9.24 6.34
CA ILE A 41 17.09 -7.90 6.22
C ILE A 41 15.61 -7.94 6.62
N ASP A 42 14.86 -8.89 6.09
CA ASP A 42 13.43 -9.05 6.39
C ASP A 42 13.22 -9.42 7.87
N GLY A 43 14.13 -10.24 8.44
CA GLY A 43 14.14 -10.55 9.86
C GLY A 43 14.40 -9.34 10.74
N LEU A 44 15.34 -8.46 10.38
CA LEU A 44 15.63 -7.25 11.12
C LEU A 44 14.49 -6.24 11.00
N GLY A 45 13.92 -6.05 9.80
CA GLY A 45 12.73 -5.22 9.60
C GLY A 45 11.56 -5.70 10.45
N ASN A 46 11.33 -7.02 10.49
CA ASN A 46 10.29 -7.64 11.31
C ASN A 46 10.49 -7.38 12.83
N VAL A 47 11.76 -7.33 13.30
CA VAL A 47 12.11 -6.96 14.67
C VAL A 47 11.80 -5.48 14.94
N PHE A 48 12.16 -4.57 14.03
CA PHE A 48 11.85 -3.15 14.18
C PHE A 48 10.34 -2.87 14.19
N ALA A 49 9.56 -3.69 13.51
CA ALA A 49 8.10 -3.60 13.48
C ALA A 49 7.38 -4.12 14.74
N ILE A 50 8.09 -4.67 15.74
CA ILE A 50 7.44 -5.27 16.93
C ILE A 50 6.53 -4.27 17.65
N LEU A 51 6.96 -3.01 17.77
CA LEU A 51 6.16 -1.99 18.45
C LEU A 51 4.84 -1.72 17.70
N THR A 52 4.89 -1.57 16.38
CA THR A 52 3.68 -1.37 15.55
C THR A 52 2.75 -2.58 15.62
N LYS A 53 3.29 -3.80 15.60
CA LYS A 53 2.50 -5.04 15.77
C LYS A 53 1.77 -5.09 17.10
N ILE A 54 2.44 -4.67 18.17
CA ILE A 54 1.83 -4.59 19.51
C ILE A 54 0.77 -3.49 19.54
N ILE A 55 1.06 -2.31 19.00
CA ILE A 55 0.11 -1.18 18.96
C ILE A 55 -1.15 -1.55 18.17
N LEU A 56 -1.00 -2.21 17.03
CA LEU A 56 -2.11 -2.59 16.15
C LEU A 56 -2.70 -3.98 16.46
N TRP A 57 -2.15 -4.72 17.45
CA TRP A 57 -2.55 -6.08 17.84
C TRP A 57 -2.62 -7.05 16.66
N ASN A 58 -1.69 -6.90 15.70
CA ASN A 58 -1.66 -7.73 14.51
C ASN A 58 -0.22 -8.04 14.07
N TRP A 59 0.15 -9.31 14.07
CA TRP A 59 1.51 -9.78 13.73
C TRP A 59 1.80 -9.80 12.23
N LYS A 60 0.79 -9.60 11.38
CA LYS A 60 0.94 -9.48 9.92
C LYS A 60 1.32 -8.07 9.46
N VAL A 61 1.19 -7.07 10.34
CA VAL A 61 1.66 -5.71 10.08
C VAL A 61 3.18 -5.76 9.91
N GLU A 62 3.66 -5.21 8.81
CA GLU A 62 5.10 -5.06 8.50
C GLU A 62 5.91 -6.35 8.79
N ASN A 63 5.35 -7.50 8.39
CA ASN A 63 5.96 -8.80 8.62
C ASN A 63 6.92 -9.22 7.51
N HIS A 64 7.04 -8.41 6.44
CA HIS A 64 7.92 -8.63 5.29
C HIS A 64 7.70 -9.96 4.55
N ASN A 65 6.54 -10.58 4.73
CA ASN A 65 6.18 -11.85 4.12
C ASN A 65 4.80 -11.77 3.49
N ILE A 66 4.71 -11.07 2.38
CA ILE A 66 3.46 -10.83 1.67
C ILE A 66 2.96 -12.13 1.05
N SER A 67 1.78 -12.57 1.43
CA SER A 67 1.14 -13.78 0.89
C SER A 67 0.57 -13.55 -0.51
N ALA A 68 0.36 -14.64 -1.24
CA ALA A 68 -0.33 -14.60 -2.52
C ALA A 68 -1.75 -14.00 -2.39
N LYS A 69 -2.40 -14.23 -1.25
CA LYS A 69 -3.72 -13.66 -0.97
C LYS A 69 -3.70 -12.14 -0.98
N THR A 70 -2.76 -11.49 -0.26
CA THR A 70 -2.65 -10.02 -0.22
C THR A 70 -2.33 -9.45 -1.60
N GLU A 71 -1.48 -10.12 -2.38
CA GLU A 71 -1.19 -9.75 -3.76
C GLU A 71 -2.42 -9.86 -4.67
N GLU A 72 -3.20 -10.92 -4.55
CA GLU A 72 -4.44 -11.15 -5.33
C GLU A 72 -5.46 -10.02 -5.11
N TYR A 73 -5.68 -9.59 -3.87
CA TYR A 73 -6.55 -8.43 -3.59
C TYR A 73 -6.07 -7.17 -4.27
N LEU A 74 -4.77 -6.92 -4.22
CA LEU A 74 -4.17 -5.76 -4.83
C LEU A 74 -4.30 -5.77 -6.35
N VAL A 75 -4.02 -6.92 -6.96
CA VAL A 75 -4.19 -7.14 -8.41
C VAL A 75 -5.64 -6.87 -8.81
N HIS A 76 -6.60 -7.53 -8.15
CA HIS A 76 -8.01 -7.36 -8.45
C HIS A 76 -8.44 -5.89 -8.30
N TYR A 77 -7.97 -5.20 -7.27
CA TYR A 77 -8.25 -3.77 -7.08
C TYR A 77 -7.68 -2.91 -8.21
N VAL A 78 -6.43 -3.16 -8.62
CA VAL A 78 -5.73 -2.39 -9.66
C VAL A 78 -6.38 -2.58 -11.03
N ASP A 79 -6.89 -3.78 -11.31
CA ASP A 79 -7.56 -4.11 -12.57
C ASP A 79 -8.99 -3.54 -12.68
N LEU A 80 -9.57 -3.03 -11.58
CA LEU A 80 -10.89 -2.40 -11.64
C LEU A 80 -10.83 -1.04 -12.35
N PRO A 81 -11.69 -0.79 -13.34
CA PRO A 81 -11.74 0.49 -14.06
C PRO A 81 -11.95 1.72 -13.17
N GLU A 82 -12.68 1.55 -12.07
CA GLU A 82 -12.95 2.60 -11.08
C GLU A 82 -11.80 2.88 -10.12
N SER A 83 -10.76 2.04 -10.08
CA SER A 83 -9.65 2.21 -9.14
C SER A 83 -8.78 3.43 -9.41
N ILE A 84 -8.74 3.95 -10.64
CA ILE A 84 -7.95 5.12 -11.06
C ILE A 84 -6.49 5.02 -10.60
N THR A 85 -5.85 3.90 -10.89
CA THR A 85 -4.47 3.61 -10.47
C THR A 85 -3.47 3.63 -11.62
N ASP A 86 -3.86 4.13 -12.79
CA ASP A 86 -3.05 4.14 -14.00
C ASP A 86 -1.63 4.70 -13.76
N GLY A 87 -0.63 3.90 -14.10
CA GLY A 87 0.78 4.26 -13.98
C GLY A 87 1.33 4.24 -12.56
N THR A 88 0.50 3.98 -11.53
CA THR A 88 0.98 3.72 -10.16
C THR A 88 1.69 2.38 -10.13
N HIS A 89 2.82 2.31 -9.46
CA HIS A 89 3.58 1.09 -9.24
C HIS A 89 3.36 0.57 -7.82
N TYR A 90 3.21 -0.74 -7.69
CA TYR A 90 3.01 -1.43 -6.42
C TYR A 90 4.20 -2.33 -6.14
N SER A 91 4.88 -2.08 -5.04
CA SER A 91 6.13 -2.70 -4.65
C SER A 91 5.91 -3.55 -3.39
N LEU A 92 5.95 -4.88 -3.53
CA LEU A 92 5.70 -5.83 -2.45
C LEU A 92 7.02 -6.28 -1.84
N ASN A 93 7.28 -5.87 -0.59
CA ASN A 93 8.52 -6.15 0.15
C ASN A 93 9.79 -5.92 -0.69
N GLU A 94 9.83 -4.85 -1.44
CA GLU A 94 10.91 -4.53 -2.37
C GLU A 94 11.74 -3.35 -1.86
N TYR A 95 13.04 -3.39 -2.12
CA TYR A 95 13.93 -2.24 -2.01
C TYR A 95 14.63 -2.03 -3.34
N ASN A 96 14.23 -1.00 -4.07
CA ASN A 96 14.76 -0.68 -5.39
C ASN A 96 14.93 0.84 -5.57
N PRO A 97 16.00 1.42 -4.94
CA PRO A 97 16.23 2.85 -5.00
C PRO A 97 16.49 3.37 -6.42
N GLY A 98 17.06 2.55 -7.30
CA GLY A 98 17.25 2.89 -8.71
C GLY A 98 15.92 3.09 -9.44
N MET A 99 14.95 2.23 -9.20
CA MET A 99 13.60 2.37 -9.74
C MET A 99 12.92 3.61 -9.15
N ALA A 100 12.99 3.84 -7.84
CA ALA A 100 12.38 5.00 -7.19
C ALA A 100 12.89 6.31 -7.79
N LEU A 101 14.22 6.46 -7.96
CA LEU A 101 14.83 7.63 -8.58
C LEU A 101 14.42 7.79 -10.07
N SER A 102 14.38 6.68 -10.80
CA SER A 102 13.92 6.69 -12.21
C SER A 102 12.45 7.13 -12.30
N ARG A 103 11.59 6.62 -11.43
CA ARG A 103 10.17 6.99 -11.38
C ARG A 103 9.99 8.45 -10.98
N LEU A 104 10.72 8.95 -9.97
CA LEU A 104 10.75 10.37 -9.61
C LEU A 104 11.08 11.25 -10.81
N ALA A 105 12.11 10.88 -11.57
CA ALA A 105 12.53 11.66 -12.76
C ALA A 105 11.47 11.65 -13.88
N LYS A 106 10.79 10.52 -14.07
CA LYS A 106 9.81 10.30 -15.15
C LYS A 106 8.38 10.70 -14.79
N ASN A 107 8.05 10.88 -13.51
CA ASN A 107 6.68 11.18 -13.07
C ASN A 107 6.21 12.55 -13.56
N LYS A 108 5.37 12.55 -14.60
CA LYS A 108 4.76 13.77 -15.16
C LYS A 108 3.47 14.18 -14.45
N LYS A 109 2.91 13.35 -13.57
CA LYS A 109 1.69 13.64 -12.79
C LYS A 109 1.92 14.80 -11.82
N VAL A 110 3.13 14.93 -11.30
CA VAL A 110 3.55 16.01 -10.40
C VAL A 110 4.46 16.98 -11.15
N LYS A 111 4.13 18.27 -11.14
CA LYS A 111 4.92 19.32 -11.81
C LYS A 111 6.34 19.40 -11.24
N TRP A 112 7.33 19.71 -12.08
CA TRP A 112 8.76 19.70 -11.76
C TRP A 112 9.16 20.48 -10.49
N PRO A 113 8.57 21.65 -10.14
CA PRO A 113 8.97 22.35 -8.91
C PRO A 113 8.72 21.52 -7.65
N TYR A 114 7.55 20.86 -7.57
CA TYR A 114 7.21 19.98 -6.44
C TYR A 114 8.12 18.74 -6.40
N ARG A 115 8.47 18.18 -7.57
CA ARG A 115 9.39 17.04 -7.63
C ARG A 115 10.78 17.39 -7.12
N ILE A 116 11.29 18.58 -7.46
CA ILE A 116 12.61 19.03 -6.99
C ILE A 116 12.55 19.37 -5.51
N LEU A 117 11.62 20.23 -5.08
CA LEU A 117 11.60 20.78 -3.73
C LEU A 117 11.18 19.75 -2.66
N LEU A 118 10.24 18.88 -3.01
CA LEU A 118 9.66 17.90 -2.08
C LEU A 118 9.99 16.47 -2.51
N GLY A 119 9.90 16.16 -3.79
CA GLY A 119 10.06 14.81 -4.31
C GLY A 119 11.48 14.28 -4.12
N ILE A 120 12.51 15.07 -4.41
CA ILE A 120 13.90 14.64 -4.21
C ILE A 120 14.17 14.36 -2.71
N PRO A 121 13.93 15.29 -1.77
CA PRO A 121 14.16 15.00 -0.35
C PRO A 121 13.35 13.81 0.16
N THR A 122 12.06 13.75 -0.17
CA THR A 122 11.20 12.64 0.26
C THR A 122 11.72 11.31 -0.27
N THR A 123 11.96 11.19 -1.58
CA THR A 123 12.45 9.95 -2.19
C THR A 123 13.82 9.53 -1.63
N LEU A 124 14.73 10.48 -1.46
CA LEU A 124 16.04 10.19 -0.85
C LEU A 124 15.91 9.69 0.59
N ILE A 125 14.99 10.24 1.37
CA ILE A 125 14.80 9.82 2.76
C ILE A 125 14.08 8.47 2.80
N VAL A 126 12.88 8.35 2.23
CA VAL A 126 12.01 7.19 2.49
C VAL A 126 12.25 6.00 1.57
N ASP A 127 12.77 6.23 0.36
CA ASP A 127 13.00 5.14 -0.60
C ASP A 127 14.49 4.71 -0.67
N VAL A 128 15.43 5.58 -0.24
CA VAL A 128 16.87 5.31 -0.38
C VAL A 128 17.57 5.15 0.97
N LEU A 129 17.43 6.13 1.89
CA LEU A 129 18.21 6.15 3.14
C LEU A 129 17.53 5.39 4.27
N ILE A 130 16.21 5.47 4.37
CA ILE A 130 15.40 4.84 5.42
C ILE A 130 14.30 3.98 4.74
N PRO A 131 14.69 2.95 3.95
CA PRO A 131 13.71 2.16 3.22
C PRO A 131 12.80 1.40 4.18
N GLY A 132 11.50 1.36 3.85
CA GLY A 132 10.51 0.63 4.61
C GLY A 132 10.85 -0.84 4.78
N ARG A 133 11.51 -1.48 3.80
CA ARG A 133 11.95 -2.88 3.92
C ARG A 133 12.82 -3.15 5.16
N LEU A 134 13.54 -2.15 5.66
CA LEU A 134 14.38 -2.30 6.85
C LEU A 134 13.81 -1.57 8.05
N PHE A 135 13.18 -0.42 7.85
CA PHE A 135 12.78 0.50 8.91
C PHE A 135 11.26 0.59 9.10
N ALA A 136 10.49 -0.33 8.48
CA ALA A 136 9.06 -0.41 8.71
C ALA A 136 8.75 -0.57 10.20
N GLY A 137 7.73 0.15 10.65
CA GLY A 137 7.32 0.17 12.06
C GLY A 137 8.19 1.01 13.00
N LEU A 138 9.36 1.48 12.55
CA LEU A 138 10.21 2.34 13.37
C LEU A 138 10.12 3.80 12.92
N ILE A 139 10.32 4.07 11.63
CA ILE A 139 10.36 5.43 11.05
C ILE A 139 9.55 5.48 9.74
N ASN A 140 9.47 4.38 9.04
CA ASN A 140 8.81 4.21 7.75
C ASN A 140 7.85 3.01 7.83
N GLY A 141 7.13 2.67 6.76
CA GLY A 141 6.20 1.54 6.73
C GLY A 141 5.55 1.39 5.37
N ASP A 142 4.39 0.73 5.37
CA ASP A 142 3.51 0.73 4.21
C ASP A 142 3.16 2.18 3.85
N MET A 143 3.30 2.55 2.56
CA MET A 143 3.09 3.93 2.17
C MET A 143 2.90 4.14 0.67
N TYR A 144 2.18 5.19 0.30
CA TYR A 144 2.17 5.75 -1.04
C TYR A 144 3.08 6.97 -1.15
N ASN A 145 4.07 6.93 -2.04
CA ASN A 145 4.89 8.08 -2.39
C ASN A 145 4.36 8.76 -3.67
N PRO A 146 3.72 9.95 -3.57
CA PRO A 146 3.13 10.63 -4.72
C PRO A 146 4.17 11.15 -5.73
N TYR A 147 5.42 11.32 -5.33
CA TYR A 147 6.48 11.85 -6.19
C TYR A 147 7.07 10.78 -7.10
N THR A 148 7.15 9.54 -6.64
CA THR A 148 7.53 8.37 -7.43
C THR A 148 6.31 7.66 -8.02
N ASP A 149 5.11 8.00 -7.55
CA ASP A 149 3.85 7.31 -7.86
C ASP A 149 3.96 5.81 -7.57
N THR A 150 4.45 5.50 -6.37
CA THR A 150 4.72 4.13 -5.92
C THR A 150 4.04 3.86 -4.59
N VAL A 151 3.35 2.73 -4.51
CA VAL A 151 2.84 2.12 -3.28
C VAL A 151 3.83 1.06 -2.83
N SER A 152 4.32 1.16 -1.61
CA SER A 152 5.22 0.17 -1.00
C SER A 152 4.48 -0.58 0.11
N ILE A 153 4.49 -1.92 0.05
CA ILE A 153 3.76 -2.80 0.97
C ILE A 153 4.74 -3.75 1.64
N TYR A 154 4.70 -3.78 2.97
CA TYR A 154 5.49 -4.66 3.85
C TYR A 154 4.62 -5.50 4.77
N SER A 155 3.32 -5.18 4.87
CA SER A 155 2.31 -5.88 5.67
C SER A 155 1.59 -6.96 4.86
N ASP A 156 1.44 -8.16 5.44
CA ASP A 156 0.61 -9.22 4.84
C ASP A 156 -0.86 -9.07 5.23
N LEU A 157 -1.44 -7.94 4.85
CA LEU A 157 -2.82 -7.55 5.16
C LEU A 157 -3.49 -6.93 3.93
N PRO A 158 -4.49 -7.60 3.33
CA PRO A 158 -5.26 -7.03 2.22
C PRO A 158 -5.81 -5.63 2.52
N SER A 159 -6.31 -5.40 3.75
CA SER A 159 -6.84 -4.10 4.16
C SER A 159 -5.79 -2.98 4.11
N VAL A 160 -4.54 -3.26 4.48
CA VAL A 160 -3.43 -2.29 4.40
C VAL A 160 -3.04 -2.04 2.95
N ALA A 161 -2.89 -3.10 2.14
CA ALA A 161 -2.57 -2.97 0.72
C ALA A 161 -3.64 -2.15 -0.03
N LEU A 162 -4.92 -2.37 0.25
CA LEU A 162 -6.05 -1.61 -0.31
C LEU A 162 -6.07 -0.15 0.19
N HIS A 163 -5.69 0.10 1.45
CA HIS A 163 -5.58 1.44 2.01
C HIS A 163 -4.50 2.24 1.28
N GLU A 164 -3.31 1.68 1.10
CA GLU A 164 -2.22 2.34 0.39
C GLU A 164 -2.57 2.56 -1.10
N ALA A 165 -3.25 1.60 -1.73
CA ALA A 165 -3.81 1.78 -3.07
C ALA A 165 -4.89 2.88 -3.08
N GLY A 166 -5.64 3.04 -2.00
CA GLY A 166 -6.62 4.11 -1.80
C GLY A 166 -5.99 5.52 -1.81
N HIS A 167 -4.77 5.66 -1.26
CA HIS A 167 -3.99 6.91 -1.38
C HIS A 167 -3.68 7.23 -2.84
N SER A 168 -3.24 6.25 -3.64
CA SER A 168 -2.95 6.47 -5.06
C SER A 168 -4.20 6.84 -5.84
N HIS A 169 -5.34 6.19 -5.55
CA HIS A 169 -6.63 6.48 -6.14
C HIS A 169 -7.09 7.91 -5.82
N ASP A 170 -7.08 8.34 -4.55
CA ASP A 170 -7.46 9.70 -4.16
C ASP A 170 -6.54 10.74 -4.80
N PHE A 171 -5.23 10.50 -4.81
CA PHE A 171 -4.26 11.37 -5.45
C PHE A 171 -4.48 11.50 -6.96
N ASN A 172 -4.76 10.38 -7.65
CA ASN A 172 -4.98 10.38 -9.10
C ASN A 172 -6.25 11.13 -9.52
N LYS A 173 -7.25 11.24 -8.67
CA LYS A 173 -8.44 12.09 -8.87
C LYS A 173 -8.14 13.59 -8.82
N ARG A 174 -7.03 14.02 -8.24
CA ARG A 174 -6.77 15.44 -8.01
C ARG A 174 -6.26 16.14 -9.27
N ARG A 175 -6.83 17.32 -9.57
CA ARG A 175 -6.36 18.16 -10.69
C ARG A 175 -4.95 18.74 -10.42
N TYR A 176 -4.69 19.19 -9.18
CA TYR A 176 -3.43 19.81 -8.77
C TYR A 176 -2.64 18.89 -7.84
N LYS A 177 -2.09 17.81 -8.41
CA LYS A 177 -1.44 16.72 -7.69
C LYS A 177 -0.29 17.17 -6.78
N GLY A 178 0.62 18.03 -7.30
CA GLY A 178 1.75 18.54 -6.50
C GLY A 178 1.30 19.39 -5.31
N THR A 179 0.28 20.24 -5.50
CA THR A 179 -0.32 21.01 -4.40
C THR A 179 -0.98 20.09 -3.39
N TYR A 180 -1.71 19.06 -3.85
CA TYR A 180 -2.36 18.10 -2.95
C TYR A 180 -1.34 17.31 -2.10
N ALA A 181 -0.20 16.91 -2.70
CA ALA A 181 0.90 16.30 -1.96
C ALA A 181 1.52 17.28 -0.94
N LEU A 182 1.72 18.55 -1.32
CA LEU A 182 2.23 19.58 -0.43
C LEU A 182 1.30 19.83 0.77
N LEU A 183 -0.02 19.81 0.57
CA LEU A 183 -0.99 20.04 1.64
C LEU A 183 -0.90 19.03 2.78
N ARG A 184 -0.29 17.84 2.57
CA ARG A 184 -0.06 16.85 3.63
C ARG A 184 0.81 17.39 4.79
N ILE A 185 1.63 18.44 4.55
CA ILE A 185 2.42 19.09 5.63
C ILE A 185 1.55 19.97 6.54
N ILE A 186 0.32 20.31 6.14
CA ILE A 186 -0.59 21.12 6.96
C ILE A 186 -1.26 20.18 7.98
N PRO A 187 -1.12 20.47 9.29
CA PRO A 187 -1.75 19.67 10.32
C PRO A 187 -3.25 19.44 10.07
N GLY A 188 -3.67 18.18 10.19
CA GLY A 188 -5.06 17.76 9.96
C GLY A 188 -5.42 17.43 8.50
N VAL A 189 -4.66 17.90 7.50
CA VAL A 189 -4.89 17.51 6.10
C VAL A 189 -4.45 16.06 5.86
N ASP A 190 -3.40 15.62 6.52
CA ASP A 190 -3.00 14.21 6.54
C ASP A 190 -4.12 13.31 7.06
N LEU A 191 -4.80 13.69 8.15
CA LEU A 191 -5.98 12.94 8.66
C LEU A 191 -7.08 12.81 7.61
N PHE A 192 -7.33 13.87 6.84
CA PHE A 192 -8.29 13.80 5.74
C PHE A 192 -7.83 12.82 4.64
N GLN A 193 -6.54 12.81 4.30
CA GLN A 193 -6.00 11.90 3.29
C GLN A 193 -6.04 10.45 3.78
N GLU A 194 -5.68 10.18 5.04
CA GLU A 194 -5.79 8.86 5.67
C GLU A 194 -7.26 8.36 5.71
N TYR A 195 -8.21 9.25 6.06
CA TYR A 195 -9.63 8.94 6.01
C TYR A 195 -10.07 8.53 4.59
N LYS A 196 -9.65 9.28 3.55
CA LYS A 196 -10.00 8.98 2.16
C LYS A 196 -9.45 7.64 1.68
N ALA A 197 -8.22 7.31 2.05
CA ALA A 197 -7.61 6.04 1.73
C ALA A 197 -8.35 4.87 2.40
N SER A 198 -8.66 5.00 3.70
CA SER A 198 -9.44 4.00 4.43
C SER A 198 -10.84 3.82 3.86
N GLN A 199 -11.52 4.92 3.50
CA GLN A 199 -12.84 4.87 2.84
C GLN A 199 -12.80 4.10 1.52
N GLN A 200 -11.72 4.23 0.75
CA GLN A 200 -11.57 3.50 -0.51
C GLN A 200 -11.37 2.00 -0.27
N ALA A 201 -10.60 1.62 0.74
CA ALA A 201 -10.44 0.22 1.13
C ALA A 201 -11.77 -0.41 1.59
N PHE A 202 -12.51 0.28 2.47
CA PHE A 202 -13.84 -0.19 2.91
C PHE A 202 -14.82 -0.27 1.75
N LYS A 203 -14.87 0.75 0.88
CA LYS A 203 -15.74 0.73 -0.29
C LYS A 203 -15.49 -0.50 -1.15
N TYR A 204 -14.21 -0.80 -1.46
CA TYR A 204 -13.87 -1.98 -2.24
C TYR A 204 -14.35 -3.27 -1.57
N LEU A 205 -14.07 -3.44 -0.28
CA LEU A 205 -14.45 -4.67 0.45
C LEU A 205 -15.98 -4.84 0.56
N THR A 206 -16.70 -3.74 0.72
CA THR A 206 -18.18 -3.73 0.75
C THR A 206 -18.75 -4.03 -0.65
N ASP A 207 -18.25 -3.37 -1.69
CA ASP A 207 -18.72 -3.56 -3.07
C ASP A 207 -18.49 -5.00 -3.56
N THR A 208 -17.38 -5.60 -3.15
CA THR A 208 -17.03 -6.98 -3.45
C THR A 208 -17.66 -8.00 -2.50
N GLN A 209 -18.41 -7.55 -1.50
CA GLN A 209 -19.07 -8.37 -0.47
C GLN A 209 -18.08 -9.30 0.28
N ASP A 210 -16.82 -8.87 0.41
CA ASP A 210 -15.82 -9.65 1.17
C ASP A 210 -15.90 -9.35 2.66
N HIS A 211 -16.96 -9.83 3.27
CA HIS A 211 -17.28 -9.59 4.66
C HIS A 211 -16.15 -10.00 5.65
N PRO A 212 -15.45 -11.14 5.47
CA PRO A 212 -14.33 -11.48 6.34
C PRO A 212 -13.19 -10.46 6.31
N GLN A 213 -12.83 -9.95 5.12
CA GLN A 213 -11.78 -8.95 5.00
C GLN A 213 -12.24 -7.56 5.45
N GLU A 214 -13.51 -7.23 5.25
CA GLU A 214 -14.10 -5.99 5.78
C GLU A 214 -14.06 -5.97 7.30
N ILE A 215 -14.43 -7.08 7.98
CA ILE A 215 -14.34 -7.23 9.43
C ILE A 215 -12.87 -7.11 9.91
N GLU A 216 -11.90 -7.69 9.17
CA GLU A 216 -10.48 -7.54 9.49
C GLU A 216 -10.04 -6.07 9.30
N ALA A 217 -10.48 -5.39 8.25
CA ALA A 217 -10.14 -4.00 7.97
C ALA A 217 -10.56 -3.06 9.12
N TYR A 218 -11.75 -3.23 9.69
CA TYR A 218 -12.17 -2.46 10.87
C TYR A 218 -11.20 -2.62 12.06
N LYS A 219 -10.70 -3.83 12.28
CA LYS A 219 -9.79 -4.15 13.39
C LYS A 219 -8.36 -3.62 13.21
N VAL A 220 -7.98 -3.26 11.96
CA VAL A 220 -6.64 -2.79 11.62
C VAL A 220 -6.63 -1.29 11.30
N LEU A 221 -7.51 -0.83 10.42
CA LEU A 221 -7.47 0.55 9.91
C LEU A 221 -7.97 1.57 10.95
N TYR A 222 -8.91 1.21 11.83
CA TYR A 222 -9.36 2.11 12.88
C TYR A 222 -8.29 2.41 13.93
N PRO A 223 -7.58 1.42 14.53
CA PRO A 223 -6.48 1.72 15.43
C PRO A 223 -5.30 2.41 14.71
N ALA A 224 -5.01 2.07 13.45
CA ALA A 224 -4.02 2.78 12.65
C ALA A 224 -4.41 4.26 12.49
N TYR A 225 -5.64 4.57 12.07
CA TYR A 225 -6.13 5.94 12.00
C TYR A 225 -6.09 6.64 13.37
N GLY A 226 -6.42 5.90 14.44
CA GLY A 226 -6.33 6.40 15.81
C GLY A 226 -4.92 6.87 16.19
N THR A 227 -3.86 6.22 15.69
CA THR A 227 -2.48 6.68 15.94
C THR A 227 -2.22 8.06 15.33
N TYR A 228 -2.73 8.34 14.14
CA TYR A 228 -2.62 9.65 13.50
C TYR A 228 -3.38 10.73 14.29
N VAL A 229 -4.64 10.46 14.66
CA VAL A 229 -5.44 11.39 15.47
C VAL A 229 -4.75 11.66 16.81
N GLY A 230 -4.27 10.61 17.46
CA GLY A 230 -3.57 10.69 18.75
C GLY A 230 -2.25 11.47 18.68
N ALA A 231 -1.56 11.47 17.55
CA ALA A 231 -0.34 12.24 17.34
C ALA A 231 -0.55 13.76 17.44
N TYR A 232 -1.78 14.24 17.21
CA TYR A 232 -2.16 15.65 17.38
C TYR A 232 -2.50 16.02 18.83
N ILE A 233 -2.62 15.05 19.73
CA ILE A 233 -2.84 15.32 21.15
C ILE A 233 -1.46 15.57 21.79
N PRO A 234 -1.21 16.76 22.38
CA PRO A 234 0.12 17.14 22.85
C PRO A 234 0.46 16.49 24.21
N ILE A 235 0.32 15.17 24.29
CA ILE A 235 0.70 14.35 25.45
C ILE A 235 1.62 13.20 25.03
N ILE A 236 2.53 12.83 25.92
CA ILE A 236 3.35 11.65 25.70
C ILE A 236 2.44 10.41 25.62
N GLY A 237 2.58 9.63 24.54
CA GLY A 237 1.73 8.46 24.30
C GLY A 237 0.37 8.78 23.64
N GLY A 238 0.15 9.99 23.12
CA GLY A 238 -1.09 10.36 22.42
C GLY A 238 -1.45 9.39 21.29
N SER A 239 -0.48 9.01 20.46
CA SER A 239 -0.70 8.01 19.40
C SER A 239 -1.15 6.65 19.96
N LEU A 240 -0.58 6.20 21.08
CA LEU A 240 -1.01 4.96 21.73
C LEU A 240 -2.43 5.07 22.27
N ALA A 241 -2.76 6.18 22.92
CA ALA A 241 -4.12 6.44 23.40
C ALA A 241 -5.13 6.48 22.24
N GLY A 242 -4.79 7.13 21.13
CA GLY A 242 -5.57 7.15 19.91
C GLY A 242 -5.77 5.75 19.32
N ALA A 243 -4.71 4.93 19.29
CA ALA A 243 -4.81 3.54 18.85
C ALA A 243 -5.77 2.72 19.73
N LEU A 244 -5.73 2.89 21.06
CA LEU A 244 -6.64 2.20 21.98
C LEU A 244 -8.11 2.58 21.72
N VAL A 245 -8.40 3.86 21.52
CA VAL A 245 -9.72 4.31 21.10
C VAL A 245 -10.12 3.71 19.75
N GLY A 246 -9.21 3.70 18.78
CA GLY A 246 -9.40 3.07 17.48
C GLY A 246 -9.70 1.57 17.61
N HIS A 247 -9.04 0.84 18.53
CA HIS A 247 -9.34 -0.56 18.81
C HIS A 247 -10.77 -0.76 19.35
N ILE A 248 -11.20 0.10 20.26
CA ILE A 248 -12.56 0.01 20.83
C ILE A 248 -13.59 0.22 19.72
N ILE A 249 -13.46 1.30 18.94
CA ILE A 249 -14.39 1.63 17.86
C ILE A 249 -14.35 0.56 16.76
N GLY A 250 -13.16 0.23 16.25
CA GLY A 250 -13.01 -0.72 15.15
C GLY A 250 -13.50 -2.12 15.48
N ARG A 251 -13.30 -2.60 16.72
CA ARG A 251 -13.86 -3.89 17.16
C ARG A 251 -15.37 -3.84 17.40
N SER A 252 -15.90 -2.71 17.84
CA SER A 252 -17.35 -2.51 17.93
C SER A 252 -18.01 -2.59 16.56
N GLU A 253 -17.47 -1.87 15.57
CA GLU A 253 -17.95 -1.91 14.18
C GLU A 253 -17.81 -3.32 13.58
N ALA A 254 -16.67 -3.95 13.73
CA ALA A 254 -16.43 -5.32 13.29
C ALA A 254 -17.48 -6.29 13.88
N SER A 255 -17.79 -6.18 15.18
CA SER A 255 -18.80 -7.02 15.84
C SER A 255 -20.22 -6.74 15.32
N SER A 256 -20.54 -5.47 15.06
CA SER A 256 -21.83 -5.10 14.47
C SER A 256 -22.01 -5.67 13.09
N LYS A 257 -20.99 -5.53 12.23
CA LYS A 257 -20.94 -6.10 10.88
C LYS A 257 -21.00 -7.63 10.90
N GLU A 258 -20.28 -8.26 11.80
CA GLU A 258 -20.33 -9.73 11.94
C GLU A 258 -21.74 -10.25 12.28
N LYS A 259 -22.49 -9.52 13.11
CA LYS A 259 -23.89 -9.87 13.41
C LYS A 259 -24.80 -9.64 12.20
N GLU A 260 -24.63 -8.52 11.50
CA GLU A 260 -25.35 -8.21 10.26
C GLU A 260 -25.17 -9.31 9.23
N TYR A 261 -23.92 -9.72 8.98
CA TYR A 261 -23.58 -10.72 7.97
C TYR A 261 -23.98 -12.15 8.35
N LYS A 262 -24.06 -12.47 9.64
CA LYS A 262 -24.66 -13.73 10.10
C LYS A 262 -26.17 -13.77 9.84
N ALA A 263 -26.85 -12.63 9.92
CA ALA A 263 -28.28 -12.55 9.60
C ALA A 263 -28.55 -12.57 8.08
N PHE A 264 -27.60 -12.08 7.29
CA PHE A 264 -27.66 -12.03 5.82
C PHE A 264 -26.35 -12.59 5.24
N PRO A 265 -26.24 -13.95 5.09
CA PRO A 265 -25.01 -14.55 4.59
C PRO A 265 -24.66 -14.05 3.18
N PRO A 266 -23.37 -13.77 2.91
CA PRO A 266 -22.93 -13.24 1.63
C PRO A 266 -23.08 -14.22 0.48
N ALA A 267 -23.11 -13.70 -0.74
CA ALA A 267 -22.71 -14.45 -1.92
C ALA A 267 -21.24 -14.94 -1.77
N ALA A 268 -20.86 -16.00 -2.48
CA ALA A 268 -19.54 -16.61 -2.34
C ALA A 268 -18.39 -15.60 -2.48
N PRO A 269 -17.30 -15.71 -1.67
CA PRO A 269 -16.17 -14.80 -1.72
C PRO A 269 -15.50 -14.74 -3.11
N ILE A 270 -14.85 -13.61 -3.44
CA ILE A 270 -14.21 -13.34 -4.75
C ILE A 270 -13.25 -14.45 -5.18
N SER A 271 -12.54 -15.08 -4.23
CA SER A 271 -11.64 -16.20 -4.49
C SER A 271 -12.31 -17.42 -5.13
N THR A 272 -13.63 -17.43 -5.23
CA THR A 272 -14.42 -18.50 -5.88
C THR A 272 -15.06 -18.05 -7.19
N LEU A 273 -14.93 -16.78 -7.58
CA LEU A 273 -15.40 -16.35 -8.90
C LEU A 273 -14.49 -16.94 -9.97
N PRO A 274 -15.04 -17.62 -10.99
CA PRO A 274 -14.22 -18.11 -12.08
C PRO A 274 -13.55 -16.91 -12.74
N THR A 275 -12.25 -16.94 -12.85
CA THR A 275 -11.48 -16.04 -13.70
C THR A 275 -12.12 -16.12 -15.08
N THR A 276 -12.84 -15.07 -15.49
CA THR A 276 -13.33 -14.96 -16.86
C THR A 276 -12.11 -14.85 -17.76
N THR A 277 -11.62 -16.02 -18.21
CA THR A 277 -10.70 -16.13 -19.33
C THR A 277 -11.45 -15.67 -20.57
N THR A 278 -11.49 -14.38 -20.82
CA THR A 278 -11.72 -13.88 -22.18
C THR A 278 -10.49 -14.26 -23.00
N SER A 279 -10.58 -15.45 -23.58
CA SER A 279 -9.61 -15.93 -24.57
C SER A 279 -9.58 -14.93 -25.74
N PRO A 280 -8.40 -14.45 -26.17
CA PRO A 280 -8.29 -13.58 -27.35
C PRO A 280 -8.48 -14.34 -28.68
N ALA A 281 -9.06 -15.52 -28.69
CA ALA A 281 -9.17 -16.40 -29.84
C ALA A 281 -10.54 -16.34 -30.56
N ALA A 282 -11.12 -15.15 -30.70
CA ALA A 282 -12.33 -14.97 -31.50
C ALA A 282 -12.30 -13.69 -32.37
N LEU A 283 -11.13 -13.38 -32.96
CA LEU A 283 -11.00 -12.47 -34.08
C LEU A 283 -10.42 -13.22 -35.28
N GLU A 284 -11.10 -14.32 -35.66
CA GLU A 284 -10.83 -14.96 -36.93
C GLU A 284 -11.95 -14.67 -37.94
N ALA A 285 -11.51 -14.07 -39.05
CA ALA A 285 -12.05 -14.18 -40.40
C ALA A 285 -13.46 -13.62 -40.64
N VAL A 286 -13.50 -12.36 -41.04
CA VAL A 286 -14.51 -11.92 -42.02
C VAL A 286 -14.00 -12.32 -43.41
N PRO A 287 -14.65 -13.19 -44.16
CA PRO A 287 -14.24 -13.48 -45.52
C PRO A 287 -14.59 -12.29 -46.43
N ALA A 288 -13.61 -11.82 -47.19
CA ALA A 288 -13.79 -10.89 -48.26
C ALA A 288 -14.76 -11.50 -49.30
N SER A 289 -15.94 -10.93 -49.45
CA SER A 289 -16.83 -11.17 -50.57
C SER A 289 -16.43 -10.32 -51.77
N GLN A 290 -16.30 -10.97 -52.87
CA GLN A 290 -16.06 -10.47 -54.23
C GLN A 290 -17.07 -9.40 -54.66
#